data_87cc3a75699d207bce8db4660e6e2325
#
_entry.id   87cc3a75699d207bce8db4660e6e2325
#
_cell.length_a   1.000
_cell.length_b   1.000
_cell.length_c   1.000
_cell.angle_alpha   90.00
_cell.angle_beta   90.00
_cell.angle_gamma   90.00
#
_symmetry.space_group_name_H-M   'P 1'
#
loop_
_entity.id
_entity.type
_entity.pdbx_description
1 polymer ?
#
loop_
_entity_poly.entity_id
_entity_poly.type
_entity_poly.pdbx_seq_one_letter_code
_entity_poly.pdbx_strand_id
1 'polypeptide(L)'
;MKLIRGKHRFLFLKQHRERTKSEREHLREVMSLNRRMMVLELIKERIHMMFNCRSIRQAQKHFGVCYEWACEIKAENIKKWIWNLMDKMEFWNYFEDPYTTSVSEGINRAIKGLKWQAYGYKDMTYFALKIMQKCGYLNYRYVLSDSQ
;
A
#
# COMPACT_ATOMS: atom_id res chain seq x y z
N MET A 1 -13.98 11.35 25.76
CA MET A 1 -13.33 11.55 24.45
C MET A 1 -11.83 11.88 24.52
N LYS A 2 -11.12 11.48 25.58
CA LYS A 2 -9.66 11.67 25.74
C LYS A 2 -8.81 10.45 25.28
N LEU A 3 -9.43 9.30 25.01
CA LEU A 3 -8.74 8.04 24.72
C LEU A 3 -8.01 7.96 23.36
N ILE A 4 -8.26 8.87 22.43
CA ILE A 4 -7.70 8.81 21.07
C ILE A 4 -6.73 9.95 20.78
N ARG A 5 -6.17 10.61 21.80
CA ARG A 5 -5.18 11.69 21.61
C ARG A 5 -3.75 11.15 21.56
N GLY A 6 -2.92 11.73 20.69
CA GLY A 6 -1.49 11.46 20.64
C GLY A 6 -1.12 10.13 19.98
N LYS A 7 -0.27 9.34 20.65
CA LYS A 7 0.28 8.07 20.13
C LYS A 7 -0.78 6.99 19.84
N HIS A 8 -1.95 7.04 20.48
CA HIS A 8 -3.01 6.03 20.34
C HIS A 8 -3.61 5.99 18.93
N ARG A 9 -3.63 7.11 18.19
CA ARG A 9 -4.11 7.11 16.78
C ARG A 9 -3.30 6.18 15.87
N PHE A 10 -2.02 5.99 16.16
CA PHE A 10 -1.15 5.12 15.35
C PHE A 10 -1.44 3.63 15.55
N LEU A 11 -2.09 3.23 16.65
CA LEU A 11 -2.51 1.85 16.88
C LEU A 11 -3.48 1.36 15.79
N PHE A 12 -4.36 2.24 15.32
CA PHE A 12 -5.32 1.92 14.26
C PHE A 12 -4.66 1.80 12.88
N LEU A 13 -3.47 2.37 12.69
CA LEU A 13 -2.73 2.28 11.43
C LEU A 13 -1.91 0.99 11.30
N LYS A 14 -1.53 0.38 12.43
CA LYS A 14 -0.80 -0.89 12.44
C LYS A 14 -1.69 -2.05 12.01
N GLN A 15 -1.13 -2.99 11.26
CA GLN A 15 -1.78 -4.28 10.99
C GLN A 15 -1.87 -5.10 12.28
N HIS A 16 -2.87 -5.99 12.35
CA HIS A 16 -3.10 -6.82 13.55
C HIS A 16 -1.85 -7.62 13.97
N ARG A 17 -1.11 -8.17 13.00
CA ARG A 17 0.11 -8.96 13.22
C ARG A 17 1.28 -8.16 13.80
N GLU A 18 1.30 -6.85 13.58
CA GLU A 18 2.39 -5.95 14.00
C GLU A 18 2.18 -5.38 15.41
N ARG A 19 1.00 -5.65 16.00
CA ARG A 19 0.65 -5.13 17.33
C ARG A 19 1.15 -6.04 18.44
N THR A 20 1.69 -5.45 19.49
CA THR A 20 2.04 -6.13 20.74
C THR A 20 0.79 -6.58 21.51
N LYS A 21 0.96 -7.44 22.53
CA LYS A 21 -0.17 -7.89 23.36
C LYS A 21 -0.86 -6.70 24.06
N SER A 22 -0.10 -5.80 24.67
CA SER A 22 -0.64 -4.62 25.34
C SER A 22 -1.35 -3.67 24.39
N GLU A 23 -0.84 -3.48 23.17
CA GLU A 23 -1.50 -2.68 22.14
C GLU A 23 -2.84 -3.29 21.71
N ARG A 24 -2.93 -4.63 21.61
CA ARG A 24 -4.18 -5.32 21.28
C ARG A 24 -5.22 -5.23 22.40
N GLU A 25 -4.80 -5.33 23.65
CA GLU A 25 -5.67 -5.18 24.82
C GLU A 25 -6.25 -3.77 24.88
N HIS A 26 -5.39 -2.76 24.77
CA HIS A 26 -5.82 -1.36 24.75
C HIS A 26 -6.77 -1.06 23.58
N LEU A 27 -6.49 -1.62 22.38
CA LEU A 27 -7.37 -1.46 21.23
C LEU A 27 -8.74 -2.11 21.47
N ARG A 28 -8.80 -3.31 22.09
CA ARG A 28 -10.07 -3.98 22.44
C ARG A 28 -10.89 -3.11 23.40
N GLU A 29 -10.25 -2.51 24.41
CA GLU A 29 -10.90 -1.60 25.34
C GLU A 29 -11.53 -0.40 24.60
N VAL A 30 -10.77 0.27 23.73
CA VAL A 30 -11.28 1.39 22.93
C VAL A 30 -12.40 0.95 22.00
N MET A 31 -12.30 -0.21 21.36
CA MET A 31 -13.33 -0.75 20.45
C MET A 31 -14.60 -1.15 21.17
N SER A 32 -14.50 -1.67 22.42
CA SER A 32 -15.68 -2.00 23.23
C SER A 32 -16.53 -0.78 23.59
N LEU A 33 -15.91 0.40 23.63
CA LEU A 33 -16.59 1.66 23.91
C LEU A 33 -17.26 2.30 22.70
N ASN A 34 -16.92 1.86 21.48
CA ASN A 34 -17.42 2.48 20.26
C ASN A 34 -17.57 1.48 19.11
N ARG A 35 -18.82 1.03 18.87
CA ARG A 35 -19.15 0.09 17.79
C ARG A 35 -18.67 0.56 16.42
N ARG A 36 -18.74 1.86 16.13
CA ARG A 36 -18.28 2.41 14.84
C ARG A 36 -16.79 2.22 14.64
N MET A 37 -15.98 2.44 15.68
CA MET A 37 -14.53 2.20 15.64
C MET A 37 -14.20 0.73 15.45
N MET A 38 -14.95 -0.17 16.09
CA MET A 38 -14.78 -1.61 15.91
C MET A 38 -15.03 -2.03 14.46
N VAL A 39 -16.13 -1.56 13.85
CA VAL A 39 -16.45 -1.91 12.46
C VAL A 39 -15.43 -1.33 11.48
N LEU A 40 -14.93 -0.12 11.70
CA LEU A 40 -13.87 0.48 10.89
C LEU A 40 -12.57 -0.33 10.93
N GLU A 41 -12.22 -0.85 12.10
CA GLU A 41 -11.05 -1.74 12.26
C GLU A 41 -11.26 -3.06 11.51
N LEU A 42 -12.44 -3.66 11.58
CA LEU A 42 -12.80 -4.85 10.83
C LEU A 42 -12.75 -4.63 9.31
N ILE A 43 -13.25 -3.49 8.82
CA ILE A 43 -13.16 -3.11 7.41
C ILE A 43 -11.69 -3.02 6.98
N LYS A 44 -10.84 -2.36 7.77
CA LYS A 44 -9.41 -2.24 7.49
C LYS A 44 -8.73 -3.61 7.38
N GLU A 45 -8.92 -4.48 8.36
CA GLU A 45 -8.32 -5.82 8.34
C GLU A 45 -8.86 -6.66 7.16
N ARG A 46 -10.14 -6.52 6.83
CA ARG A 46 -10.74 -7.21 5.68
C ARG A 46 -10.16 -6.76 4.35
N ILE A 47 -9.86 -5.47 4.20
CA ILE A 47 -9.17 -4.93 3.03
C ILE A 47 -7.75 -5.50 2.94
N HIS A 48 -7.02 -5.61 4.04
CA HIS A 48 -5.71 -6.26 4.03
C HIS A 48 -5.78 -7.74 3.60
N MET A 49 -6.80 -8.48 4.07
CA MET A 49 -7.03 -9.86 3.63
C MET A 49 -7.33 -9.94 2.13
N MET A 50 -8.09 -9.00 1.61
CA MET A 50 -8.44 -8.92 0.19
C MET A 50 -7.18 -8.87 -0.69
N PHE A 51 -6.18 -8.08 -0.34
CA PHE A 51 -4.93 -7.98 -1.11
C PHE A 51 -4.10 -9.28 -1.12
N ASN A 52 -4.42 -10.25 -0.26
CA ASN A 52 -3.82 -11.58 -0.27
C ASN A 52 -4.62 -12.60 -1.12
N CYS A 53 -5.77 -12.20 -1.68
CA CYS A 53 -6.57 -13.06 -2.56
C CYS A 53 -5.84 -13.28 -3.90
N ARG A 54 -6.04 -14.46 -4.48
CA ARG A 54 -5.47 -14.85 -5.78
C ARG A 54 -6.51 -14.89 -6.91
N SER A 55 -7.68 -14.31 -6.70
CA SER A 55 -8.70 -14.20 -7.72
C SER A 55 -9.61 -12.99 -7.50
N ILE A 56 -10.05 -12.37 -8.59
CA ILE A 56 -11.00 -11.26 -8.60
C ILE A 56 -12.27 -11.64 -7.80
N ARG A 57 -12.81 -12.84 -8.03
CA ARG A 57 -14.04 -13.30 -7.37
C ARG A 57 -13.92 -13.33 -5.84
N GLN A 58 -12.76 -13.73 -5.31
CA GLN A 58 -12.52 -13.70 -3.86
C GLN A 58 -12.40 -12.28 -3.34
N ALA A 59 -11.66 -11.43 -4.04
CA ALA A 59 -11.49 -10.02 -3.70
C ALA A 59 -12.84 -9.28 -3.70
N GLN A 60 -13.69 -9.50 -4.70
CA GLN A 60 -15.04 -8.93 -4.78
C GLN A 60 -15.91 -9.30 -3.58
N LYS A 61 -15.85 -10.56 -3.11
CA LYS A 61 -16.58 -10.98 -1.89
C LYS A 61 -16.14 -10.19 -0.66
N HIS A 62 -14.82 -9.98 -0.48
CA HIS A 62 -14.30 -9.17 0.62
C HIS A 62 -14.77 -7.72 0.53
N PHE A 63 -14.77 -7.16 -0.68
CA PHE A 63 -15.23 -5.79 -0.92
C PHE A 63 -16.71 -5.61 -0.63
N GLY A 64 -17.55 -6.56 -1.07
CA GLY A 64 -18.98 -6.56 -0.79
C GLY A 64 -19.28 -6.49 0.71
N VAL A 65 -18.62 -7.34 1.50
CA VAL A 65 -18.76 -7.32 2.96
C VAL A 65 -18.30 -5.99 3.57
N CYS A 66 -17.19 -5.42 3.08
CA CYS A 66 -16.73 -4.10 3.54
C CYS A 66 -17.76 -3.01 3.23
N TYR A 67 -18.40 -3.09 2.06
CA TYR A 67 -19.44 -2.15 1.67
C TYR A 67 -20.67 -2.26 2.58
N GLU A 68 -21.16 -3.49 2.86
CA GLU A 68 -22.28 -3.75 3.78
C GLU A 68 -21.99 -3.17 5.18
N TRP A 69 -20.82 -3.43 5.72
CA TRP A 69 -20.41 -2.89 7.02
C TRP A 69 -20.30 -1.37 7.02
N ALA A 70 -19.81 -0.77 5.92
CA ALA A 70 -19.76 0.68 5.78
C ALA A 70 -21.18 1.30 5.71
N CYS A 71 -22.14 0.60 5.10
CA CYS A 71 -23.56 0.98 5.10
C CYS A 71 -24.15 0.93 6.52
N GLU A 72 -23.89 -0.16 7.26
CA GLU A 72 -24.39 -0.36 8.63
C GLU A 72 -23.98 0.79 9.57
N ILE A 73 -22.72 1.22 9.50
CA ILE A 73 -22.21 2.31 10.34
C ILE A 73 -22.39 3.70 9.73
N LYS A 74 -23.11 3.82 8.59
CA LYS A 74 -23.33 5.07 7.86
C LYS A 74 -22.04 5.83 7.54
N ALA A 75 -21.00 5.10 7.09
CA ALA A 75 -19.70 5.66 6.74
C ALA A 75 -19.66 6.06 5.26
N GLU A 76 -20.28 7.19 4.90
CA GLU A 76 -20.45 7.63 3.51
C GLU A 76 -19.14 7.77 2.74
N ASN A 77 -18.08 8.29 3.38
CA ASN A 77 -16.77 8.42 2.75
C ASN A 77 -16.18 7.07 2.35
N ILE A 78 -16.36 6.04 3.19
CA ILE A 78 -15.87 4.68 2.93
C ILE A 78 -16.69 4.03 1.84
N LYS A 79 -18.01 4.18 1.85
CA LYS A 79 -18.89 3.67 0.79
C LYS A 79 -18.49 4.25 -0.55
N LYS A 80 -18.35 5.58 -0.64
CA LYS A 80 -17.92 6.27 -1.86
C LYS A 80 -16.54 5.80 -2.33
N TRP A 81 -15.60 5.61 -1.41
CA TRP A 81 -14.26 5.11 -1.72
C TRP A 81 -14.31 3.68 -2.27
N ILE A 82 -15.04 2.77 -1.63
CA ILE A 82 -15.24 1.39 -2.09
C ILE A 82 -15.85 1.39 -3.50
N TRP A 83 -16.93 2.16 -3.70
CA TRP A 83 -17.62 2.27 -4.98
C TRP A 83 -16.68 2.73 -6.09
N ASN A 84 -15.91 3.80 -5.84
CA ASN A 84 -14.95 4.33 -6.80
C ASN A 84 -13.84 3.33 -7.17
N LEU A 85 -13.47 2.44 -6.26
CA LEU A 85 -12.49 1.38 -6.55
C LEU A 85 -13.10 0.23 -7.33
N MET A 86 -14.33 -0.15 -7.00
CA MET A 86 -15.04 -1.23 -7.71
C MET A 86 -15.25 -0.94 -9.19
N ASP A 87 -15.40 0.34 -9.54
CA ASP A 87 -15.60 0.80 -10.91
C ASP A 87 -14.30 0.84 -11.74
N LYS A 88 -13.14 0.69 -11.10
CA LYS A 88 -11.83 0.73 -11.78
C LYS A 88 -11.36 -0.64 -12.19
N MET A 89 -11.32 -0.89 -13.49
CA MET A 89 -10.86 -2.16 -14.06
C MET A 89 -9.38 -2.44 -13.70
N GLU A 90 -8.54 -1.40 -13.65
CA GLU A 90 -7.12 -1.50 -13.29
C GLU A 90 -6.91 -2.02 -11.87
N PHE A 91 -7.84 -1.72 -10.96
CA PHE A 91 -7.81 -2.23 -9.60
C PHE A 91 -8.01 -3.76 -9.57
N TRP A 92 -8.90 -4.28 -10.39
CA TRP A 92 -9.17 -5.73 -10.45
C TRP A 92 -8.06 -6.50 -11.14
N ASN A 93 -7.38 -5.91 -12.12
CA ASN A 93 -6.25 -6.52 -12.81
C ASN A 93 -5.11 -6.91 -11.83
N TYR A 94 -4.97 -6.21 -10.70
CA TYR A 94 -4.01 -6.57 -9.65
C TYR A 94 -4.19 -8.00 -9.12
N PHE A 95 -5.42 -8.53 -9.12
CA PHE A 95 -5.71 -9.87 -8.58
C PHE A 95 -5.51 -10.99 -9.61
N GLU A 96 -5.39 -10.65 -10.89
CA GLU A 96 -5.02 -11.57 -11.96
C GLU A 96 -3.49 -11.58 -12.14
N ASP A 97 -2.92 -10.38 -12.24
CA ASP A 97 -1.48 -10.17 -12.38
C ASP A 97 -0.98 -9.21 -11.29
N PRO A 98 -0.49 -9.72 -10.15
CA PRO A 98 -0.11 -8.90 -8.99
C PRO A 98 1.22 -8.15 -9.21
N TYR A 99 1.33 -7.39 -10.28
CA TYR A 99 2.45 -6.48 -10.50
C TYR A 99 2.30 -5.24 -9.62
N THR A 100 3.31 -5.00 -8.82
CA THR A 100 3.37 -3.79 -7.99
C THR A 100 4.25 -2.74 -8.65
N THR A 101 3.93 -1.48 -8.43
CA THR A 101 4.78 -0.34 -8.84
C THR A 101 6.05 -0.21 -8.00
N SER A 102 6.29 -1.14 -7.06
CA SER A 102 7.40 -1.09 -6.11
C SER A 102 8.77 -0.98 -6.78
N VAL A 103 8.97 -1.67 -7.91
CA VAL A 103 10.21 -1.58 -8.70
C VAL A 103 10.37 -0.17 -9.27
N SER A 104 9.31 0.37 -9.90
CA SER A 104 9.30 1.73 -10.45
C SER A 104 9.49 2.78 -9.36
N GLU A 105 8.88 2.60 -8.19
CA GLU A 105 9.06 3.49 -7.04
C GLU A 105 10.49 3.42 -6.51
N GLY A 106 11.08 2.23 -6.44
CA GLY A 106 12.48 2.02 -6.09
C GLY A 106 13.43 2.74 -7.03
N ILE A 107 13.22 2.59 -8.34
CA ILE A 107 13.99 3.28 -9.39
C ILE A 107 13.83 4.79 -9.27
N ASN A 108 12.59 5.30 -9.15
CA ASN A 108 12.31 6.73 -9.00
C ASN A 108 12.98 7.31 -7.74
N ARG A 109 13.00 6.56 -6.64
CA ARG A 109 13.70 6.96 -5.41
C ARG A 109 15.22 7.04 -5.64
N ALA A 110 15.80 6.07 -6.34
CA ALA A 110 17.21 6.05 -6.69
C ALA A 110 17.59 7.23 -7.61
N ILE A 111 16.75 7.56 -8.60
CA ILE A 111 16.93 8.72 -9.50
C ILE A 111 16.90 10.03 -8.72
N LYS A 112 15.91 10.19 -7.82
CA LYS A 112 15.83 11.36 -6.94
C LYS A 112 17.06 11.51 -6.05
N GLY A 113 17.56 10.38 -5.51
CA GLY A 113 18.78 10.34 -4.71
C GLY A 113 20.03 10.78 -5.50
N LEU A 114 20.19 10.28 -6.74
CA LEU A 114 21.28 10.69 -7.63
C LEU A 114 21.22 12.20 -7.91
N LYS A 115 20.05 12.73 -8.25
CA LYS A 115 19.85 14.15 -8.50
C LYS A 115 20.20 14.99 -7.28
N TRP A 116 19.83 14.54 -6.09
CA TRP A 116 20.08 15.25 -4.84
C TRP A 116 21.58 15.23 -4.45
N GLN A 117 22.24 14.08 -4.57
CA GLN A 117 23.68 13.93 -4.28
C GLN A 117 24.57 14.83 -5.15
N ALA A 118 24.17 15.07 -6.39
CA ALA A 118 24.94 15.90 -7.34
C ALA A 118 24.50 17.38 -7.34
N TYR A 119 23.63 17.81 -6.41
CA TYR A 119 23.05 19.16 -6.42
C TYR A 119 22.43 19.57 -7.78
N GLY A 120 22.03 18.56 -8.56
CA GLY A 120 21.55 18.70 -9.93
C GLY A 120 22.63 18.38 -10.97
N TYR A 121 22.19 17.87 -12.11
CA TYR A 121 23.06 17.61 -13.27
C TYR A 121 22.83 18.67 -14.33
N LYS A 122 23.91 19.31 -14.80
CA LYS A 122 23.87 20.24 -15.94
C LYS A 122 23.79 19.48 -17.27
N ASP A 123 24.51 18.36 -17.36
CA ASP A 123 24.52 17.46 -18.51
C ASP A 123 23.49 16.37 -18.33
N MET A 124 22.40 16.43 -19.11
CA MET A 124 21.31 15.47 -19.06
C MET A 124 21.72 14.11 -19.67
N THR A 125 22.64 14.08 -20.62
CA THR A 125 23.15 12.84 -21.22
C THR A 125 23.97 12.07 -20.20
N TYR A 126 24.85 12.75 -19.50
CA TYR A 126 25.61 12.14 -18.40
C TYR A 126 24.69 11.66 -17.27
N PHE A 127 23.66 12.44 -16.93
CA PHE A 127 22.66 12.03 -15.94
C PHE A 127 21.93 10.75 -16.34
N ALA A 128 21.49 10.65 -17.60
CA ALA A 128 20.85 9.45 -18.13
C ALA A 128 21.77 8.22 -18.03
N LEU A 129 23.06 8.36 -18.40
CA LEU A 129 24.06 7.30 -18.24
C LEU A 129 24.22 6.86 -16.78
N LYS A 130 24.24 7.81 -15.83
CA LYS A 130 24.30 7.49 -14.39
C LYS A 130 23.04 6.76 -13.89
N ILE A 131 21.88 7.09 -14.39
CA ILE A 131 20.64 6.37 -14.08
C ILE A 131 20.73 4.95 -14.62
N MET A 132 21.14 4.78 -15.88
CA MET A 132 21.31 3.46 -16.50
C MET A 132 22.33 2.61 -15.75
N GLN A 133 23.44 3.19 -15.34
CA GLN A 133 24.47 2.50 -14.56
C GLN A 133 23.94 2.02 -13.22
N LYS A 134 23.12 2.83 -12.52
CA LYS A 134 22.65 2.53 -11.16
C LYS A 134 21.37 1.67 -11.15
N CYS A 135 20.48 1.86 -12.11
CA CYS A 135 19.14 1.27 -12.11
C CYS A 135 18.88 0.35 -13.31
N GLY A 136 19.74 0.37 -14.33
CA GLY A 136 19.49 -0.28 -15.61
C GLY A 136 19.93 -1.75 -15.70
N TYR A 137 20.36 -2.38 -14.60
CA TYR A 137 20.88 -3.77 -14.60
C TYR A 137 21.90 -4.04 -15.70
N LEU A 138 22.74 -3.05 -16.06
CA LEU A 138 23.83 -3.23 -16.98
C LEU A 138 24.86 -4.19 -16.35
N ASN A 139 24.62 -5.50 -16.51
CA ASN A 139 25.57 -6.52 -16.17
C ASN A 139 26.72 -6.38 -17.16
N TYR A 140 27.85 -5.89 -16.70
CA TYR A 140 29.11 -5.80 -17.44
C TYR A 140 29.54 -7.13 -18.11
N ARG A 141 28.95 -8.25 -17.69
CA ARG A 141 29.24 -9.59 -18.24
C ARG A 141 28.73 -9.80 -19.67
N TYR A 142 27.74 -9.06 -20.13
CA TYR A 142 27.20 -9.23 -21.47
C TYR A 142 27.95 -8.42 -22.55
N VAL A 143 28.72 -7.41 -22.16
CA VAL A 143 29.47 -6.55 -23.12
C VAL A 143 30.79 -7.20 -23.54
N LEU A 144 31.32 -8.17 -22.78
CA LEU A 144 32.61 -8.82 -23.05
C LEU A 144 32.49 -10.20 -23.75
N SER A 145 31.26 -10.72 -23.97
CA SER A 145 31.06 -12.02 -24.64
C SER A 145 30.87 -11.92 -26.16
N ASP A 146 30.62 -10.72 -26.70
CA ASP A 146 30.42 -10.52 -28.15
C ASP A 146 31.66 -10.00 -28.89
N SER A 147 32.84 -10.09 -28.28
CA SER A 147 34.11 -9.70 -28.89
C SER A 147 35.11 -10.86 -28.95
N GLN A 148 34.62 -12.05 -29.37
CA GLN A 148 35.49 -13.15 -29.86
C GLN A 148 34.94 -13.71 -31.15
#